data_6f6465f3ece51eb138c5f44b8a0d7e7b
#
_entry.id   6f6465f3ece51eb138c5f44b8a0d7e7b
#
_cell.length_a   1.000
_cell.length_b   1.000
_cell.length_c   1.000
_cell.angle_alpha   90.00
_cell.angle_beta   90.00
_cell.angle_gamma   90.00
#
_symmetry.space_group_name_H-M   'P 1'
#
loop_
_entity.id
_entity.type
_entity.pdbx_description
1 polymer ?
#
loop_
_entity_poly.entity_id
_entity_poly.type
_entity_poly.pdbx_seq_one_letter_code
_entity_poly.pdbx_strand_id
1 'polypeptide(L)'
;MVSKTEQEIFEMGLISNYIVPIGIIVIGVFVLYRLIKIFQYSYASIYKKPLFAQRYFMLNNLTRAQYEILKNEHSFFRDLSRKDQLQFEHRVSKFIQTNTFVGKQDLVVTDEMKVTIAATATMLSFGFKKYQLDIVETVMIYPNAYYSQINKKFHKGEVNPRLKAIVFSWEDFKHGHNIEDDNLNLGIHEFGHAIHLNASKNNDISSLIFNQGFNKLTTYLQSNESVRQNLIASKYFRAYAYTNQYEFFAVLLENFIETPSEFQSQFPELYKCMKQMLNFKFASY
;
A
#
# COMPACT_ATOMS: atom_id res chain seq x y z
N MET A 1 42.80 -50.85 -0.36
CA MET A 1 43.14 -49.56 -1.01
C MET A 1 42.40 -49.54 -2.33
N VAL A 2 41.35 -48.70 -2.48
CA VAL A 2 40.62 -48.53 -3.76
C VAL A 2 41.59 -47.89 -4.74
N SER A 3 41.70 -48.39 -5.98
CA SER A 3 42.61 -47.85 -6.97
C SER A 3 42.10 -46.45 -7.40
N LYS A 4 43.03 -45.55 -7.81
CA LYS A 4 42.69 -44.19 -8.26
C LYS A 4 41.64 -44.22 -9.38
N THR A 5 41.67 -45.22 -10.23
CA THR A 5 40.76 -45.44 -11.35
C THR A 5 39.32 -45.79 -10.87
N GLU A 6 39.19 -46.60 -9.81
CA GLU A 6 37.89 -46.96 -9.23
C GLU A 6 37.21 -45.77 -8.54
N GLN A 7 38.00 -44.88 -7.90
CA GLN A 7 37.48 -43.63 -7.35
C GLN A 7 36.98 -42.69 -8.43
N GLU A 8 37.71 -42.50 -9.54
CA GLU A 8 37.33 -41.67 -10.67
C GLU A 8 36.04 -42.20 -11.35
N ILE A 9 35.87 -43.52 -11.49
CA ILE A 9 34.65 -44.14 -12.04
C ILE A 9 33.45 -43.91 -11.10
N PHE A 10 33.66 -44.05 -9.79
CA PHE A 10 32.62 -43.81 -8.79
C PHE A 10 32.18 -42.34 -8.79
N GLU A 11 33.10 -41.39 -8.82
CA GLU A 11 32.84 -39.96 -8.87
C GLU A 11 32.12 -39.57 -10.17
N MET A 12 32.54 -40.07 -11.34
CA MET A 12 31.85 -39.86 -12.59
C MET A 12 30.42 -40.43 -12.59
N GLY A 13 30.20 -41.61 -12.00
CA GLY A 13 28.92 -42.22 -11.81
C GLY A 13 27.99 -41.37 -10.91
N LEU A 14 28.51 -40.83 -9.84
CA LEU A 14 27.79 -39.96 -8.93
C LEU A 14 27.40 -38.64 -9.61
N ILE A 15 28.28 -38.04 -10.37
CA ILE A 15 28.01 -36.81 -11.14
C ILE A 15 26.96 -37.09 -12.20
N SER A 16 27.12 -38.09 -13.03
CA SER A 16 26.19 -38.34 -14.16
C SER A 16 24.79 -38.80 -13.70
N ASN A 17 24.71 -39.66 -12.69
CA ASN A 17 23.44 -40.27 -12.29
C ASN A 17 22.64 -39.46 -11.29
N TYR A 18 23.29 -38.54 -10.55
CA TYR A 18 22.61 -37.76 -9.50
C TYR A 18 22.78 -36.25 -9.69
N ILE A 19 24.00 -35.75 -9.84
CA ILE A 19 24.24 -34.29 -9.87
C ILE A 19 23.65 -33.67 -11.15
N VAL A 20 23.91 -34.28 -12.31
CA VAL A 20 23.37 -33.74 -13.59
C VAL A 20 21.83 -33.74 -13.63
N PRO A 21 21.10 -34.82 -13.28
CA PRO A 21 19.64 -34.80 -13.24
C PRO A 21 19.09 -33.79 -12.24
N ILE A 22 19.66 -33.68 -11.05
CA ILE A 22 19.29 -32.67 -10.05
C ILE A 22 19.50 -31.25 -10.61
N GLY A 23 20.63 -31.00 -11.25
CA GLY A 23 20.92 -29.73 -11.91
C GLY A 23 19.89 -29.35 -12.98
N ILE A 24 19.51 -30.33 -13.83
CA ILE A 24 18.45 -30.12 -14.84
C ILE A 24 17.10 -29.79 -14.19
N ILE A 25 16.72 -30.50 -13.13
CA ILE A 25 15.47 -30.24 -12.40
C ILE A 25 15.49 -28.83 -11.81
N VAL A 26 16.57 -28.41 -11.16
CA VAL A 26 16.71 -27.07 -10.57
C VAL A 26 16.61 -25.98 -11.64
N ILE A 27 17.27 -26.16 -12.79
CA ILE A 27 17.17 -25.23 -13.94
C ILE A 27 15.74 -25.21 -14.46
N GLY A 28 15.09 -26.35 -14.63
CA GLY A 28 13.72 -26.46 -15.09
C GLY A 28 12.73 -25.71 -14.17
N VAL A 29 12.85 -25.91 -12.85
CA VAL A 29 12.07 -25.19 -11.84
C VAL A 29 12.33 -23.69 -11.92
N PHE A 30 13.58 -23.28 -12.05
CA PHE A 30 13.93 -21.86 -12.18
C PHE A 30 13.32 -21.23 -13.46
N VAL A 31 13.43 -21.90 -14.60
CA VAL A 31 12.84 -21.44 -15.88
C VAL A 31 11.32 -21.32 -15.74
N LEU A 32 10.65 -22.35 -15.19
CA LEU A 32 9.22 -22.33 -14.96
C LEU A 32 8.80 -21.16 -14.06
N TYR A 33 9.51 -20.93 -12.96
CA TYR A 33 9.30 -19.79 -12.08
C TYR A 33 9.42 -18.44 -12.82
N ARG A 34 10.42 -18.29 -13.69
CA ARG A 34 10.61 -17.09 -14.51
C ARG A 34 9.46 -16.88 -15.49
N LEU A 35 9.01 -17.94 -16.16
CA LEU A 35 7.87 -17.91 -17.09
C LEU A 35 6.58 -17.51 -16.38
N ILE A 36 6.28 -18.09 -15.22
CA ILE A 36 5.13 -17.72 -14.40
C ILE A 36 5.20 -16.23 -14.00
N LYS A 37 6.37 -15.73 -13.62
CA LYS A 37 6.54 -14.28 -13.31
C LYS A 37 6.27 -13.42 -14.53
N ILE A 38 6.86 -13.72 -15.67
CA ILE A 38 6.65 -12.97 -16.92
C ILE A 38 5.15 -12.94 -17.25
N PHE A 39 4.48 -14.08 -17.18
CA PHE A 39 3.05 -14.18 -17.43
C PHE A 39 2.23 -13.32 -16.45
N GLN A 40 2.54 -13.33 -15.16
CA GLN A 40 1.86 -12.51 -14.16
C GLN A 40 2.05 -11.01 -14.44
N TYR A 41 3.25 -10.57 -14.83
CA TYR A 41 3.52 -9.18 -15.18
C TYR A 41 2.80 -8.75 -16.46
N SER A 42 2.82 -9.58 -17.50
CA SER A 42 2.09 -9.33 -18.75
C SER A 42 0.59 -9.24 -18.48
N TYR A 43 0.04 -10.17 -17.71
CA TYR A 43 -1.38 -10.14 -17.32
C TYR A 43 -1.73 -8.85 -16.56
N ALA A 44 -0.92 -8.48 -15.56
CA ALA A 44 -1.13 -7.26 -14.78
C ALA A 44 -1.02 -5.99 -15.63
N SER A 45 -0.09 -5.96 -16.57
CA SER A 45 0.09 -4.85 -17.51
C SER A 45 -1.12 -4.67 -18.44
N ILE A 46 -1.72 -5.76 -18.92
CA ILE A 46 -2.87 -5.72 -19.84
C ILE A 46 -4.17 -5.47 -19.08
N TYR A 47 -4.45 -6.26 -18.06
CA TYR A 47 -5.74 -6.27 -17.35
C TYR A 47 -5.80 -5.32 -16.14
N LYS A 48 -4.69 -4.67 -15.79
CA LYS A 48 -4.58 -3.71 -14.66
C LYS A 48 -5.05 -4.30 -13.33
N LYS A 49 -4.82 -5.58 -13.13
CA LYS A 49 -5.13 -6.30 -11.89
C LYS A 49 -4.15 -7.47 -11.71
N PRO A 50 -3.84 -7.88 -10.49
CA PRO A 50 -3.01 -9.07 -10.26
C PRO A 50 -3.76 -10.32 -10.69
N LEU A 51 -3.05 -11.31 -11.27
CA LEU A 51 -3.63 -12.59 -11.69
C LEU A 51 -4.12 -13.40 -10.49
N PHE A 52 -3.33 -13.40 -9.42
CA PHE A 52 -3.67 -14.09 -8.16
C PHE A 52 -3.77 -13.06 -7.04
N ALA A 53 -4.89 -13.08 -6.34
CA ALA A 53 -4.99 -12.40 -5.05
C ALA A 53 -4.03 -13.08 -4.05
N GLN A 54 -3.43 -12.31 -3.18
CA GLN A 54 -2.60 -12.87 -2.14
C GLN A 54 -3.47 -13.65 -1.15
N ARG A 55 -3.14 -14.94 -0.97
CA ARG A 55 -3.79 -15.81 0.01
C ARG A 55 -2.74 -16.22 1.04
N TYR A 56 -3.12 -16.17 2.30
CA TYR A 56 -2.26 -16.57 3.40
C TYR A 56 -2.72 -17.93 3.90
N PHE A 57 -1.77 -18.86 4.08
CA PHE A 57 -2.05 -20.18 4.67
C PHE A 57 -2.23 -20.08 6.18
N MET A 58 -1.50 -19.16 6.82
CA MET A 58 -1.63 -18.85 8.24
C MET A 58 -1.96 -17.39 8.39
N LEU A 59 -3.04 -17.10 9.12
CA LEU A 59 -3.48 -15.75 9.41
C LEU A 59 -2.94 -15.33 10.79
N ASN A 60 -2.39 -14.12 10.84
CA ASN A 60 -2.09 -13.46 12.11
C ASN A 60 -3.37 -12.82 12.62
N ASN A 61 -3.64 -12.97 13.89
CA ASN A 61 -4.78 -12.34 14.53
C ASN A 61 -4.31 -11.17 15.38
N LEU A 62 -5.17 -10.21 15.60
CA LEU A 62 -5.03 -9.17 16.59
C LEU A 62 -5.31 -9.73 18.01
N THR A 63 -4.82 -9.05 19.04
CA THR A 63 -5.32 -9.31 20.40
C THR A 63 -6.82 -8.98 20.47
N ARG A 64 -7.53 -9.52 21.45
CA ARG A 64 -8.96 -9.23 21.62
C ARG A 64 -9.24 -7.72 21.74
N ALA A 65 -8.42 -7.01 22.53
CA ALA A 65 -8.57 -5.57 22.69
C ALA A 65 -8.37 -4.83 21.37
N GLN A 66 -7.31 -5.15 20.61
CA GLN A 66 -7.03 -4.57 19.29
C GLN A 66 -8.13 -4.88 18.27
N TYR A 67 -8.69 -6.10 18.29
CA TYR A 67 -9.80 -6.45 17.41
C TYR A 67 -11.07 -5.65 17.70
N GLU A 68 -11.40 -5.43 18.98
CA GLU A 68 -12.56 -4.60 19.36
C GLU A 68 -12.36 -3.13 18.93
N ILE A 69 -11.14 -2.59 19.04
CA ILE A 69 -10.82 -1.26 18.49
C ILE A 69 -11.05 -1.25 16.97
N LEU A 70 -10.48 -2.20 16.24
CA LEU A 70 -10.64 -2.30 14.79
C LEU A 70 -12.11 -2.36 14.38
N LYS A 71 -12.90 -3.19 15.06
CA LYS A 71 -14.32 -3.37 14.76
C LYS A 71 -15.16 -2.13 15.07
N ASN A 72 -14.83 -1.41 16.13
CA ASN A 72 -15.63 -0.25 16.55
C ASN A 72 -15.27 1.02 15.80
N GLU A 73 -13.98 1.24 15.52
CA GLU A 73 -13.45 2.49 14.97
C GLU A 73 -13.39 2.52 13.42
N HIS A 74 -13.53 1.36 12.73
CA HIS A 74 -13.36 1.31 11.28
C HIS A 74 -14.60 0.82 10.54
N SER A 75 -15.34 1.76 9.93
CA SER A 75 -16.51 1.49 9.07
C SER A 75 -16.13 0.56 7.90
N PHE A 76 -15.05 0.86 7.20
CA PHE A 76 -14.55 0.03 6.10
C PHE A 76 -14.39 -1.45 6.48
N PHE A 77 -13.81 -1.74 7.67
CA PHE A 77 -13.67 -3.12 8.14
C PHE A 77 -15.03 -3.81 8.36
N ARG A 78 -16.01 -3.09 8.90
CA ARG A 78 -17.36 -3.63 9.14
C ARG A 78 -18.07 -4.01 7.85
N ASP A 79 -17.84 -3.22 6.78
CA ASP A 79 -18.49 -3.38 5.47
C ASP A 79 -17.84 -4.47 4.60
N LEU A 80 -16.70 -5.00 5.01
CA LEU A 80 -16.05 -6.11 4.32
C LEU A 80 -16.79 -7.43 4.50
N SER A 81 -16.73 -8.29 3.47
CA SER A 81 -17.13 -9.69 3.59
C SER A 81 -16.34 -10.39 4.72
N ARG A 82 -16.91 -11.42 5.34
CA ARG A 82 -16.22 -12.17 6.41
C ARG A 82 -14.83 -12.66 5.98
N LYS A 83 -14.69 -13.10 4.75
CA LYS A 83 -13.41 -13.52 4.17
C LYS A 83 -12.42 -12.38 4.10
N ASP A 84 -12.86 -11.20 3.66
CA ASP A 84 -12.01 -10.04 3.54
C ASP A 84 -11.67 -9.44 4.91
N GLN A 85 -12.59 -9.53 5.90
CA GLN A 85 -12.31 -9.16 7.29
C GLN A 85 -11.13 -9.95 7.85
N LEU A 86 -11.08 -11.27 7.64
CA LEU A 86 -9.96 -12.10 8.09
C LEU A 86 -8.63 -11.69 7.44
N GLN A 87 -8.66 -11.35 6.15
CA GLN A 87 -7.47 -10.87 5.44
C GLN A 87 -7.05 -9.48 5.92
N PHE A 88 -8.01 -8.63 6.20
CA PHE A 88 -7.77 -7.27 6.69
C PHE A 88 -7.15 -7.31 8.10
N GLU A 89 -7.74 -8.09 9.02
CA GLU A 89 -7.22 -8.31 10.37
C GLU A 89 -5.78 -8.82 10.33
N HIS A 90 -5.50 -9.83 9.49
CA HIS A 90 -4.14 -10.34 9.29
C HIS A 90 -3.17 -9.24 8.87
N ARG A 91 -3.55 -8.39 7.92
CA ARG A 91 -2.67 -7.32 7.41
C ARG A 91 -2.45 -6.22 8.44
N VAL A 92 -3.48 -5.85 9.20
CA VAL A 92 -3.36 -4.90 10.33
C VAL A 92 -2.42 -5.46 11.40
N SER A 93 -2.63 -6.71 11.82
CA SER A 93 -1.75 -7.39 12.76
C SER A 93 -0.30 -7.44 12.25
N LYS A 94 -0.11 -7.76 10.97
CA LYS A 94 1.21 -7.80 10.35
C LYS A 94 1.88 -6.44 10.31
N PHE A 95 1.14 -5.38 9.97
CA PHE A 95 1.66 -4.01 9.98
C PHE A 95 2.14 -3.61 11.38
N ILE A 96 1.34 -3.89 12.42
CA ILE A 96 1.71 -3.61 13.81
C ILE A 96 2.98 -4.37 14.23
N GLN A 97 3.13 -5.64 13.79
CA GLN A 97 4.28 -6.48 14.14
C GLN A 97 5.57 -6.10 13.40
N THR A 98 5.46 -5.59 12.18
CA THR A 98 6.63 -5.32 11.31
C THR A 98 7.09 -3.87 11.37
N ASN A 99 6.29 -2.96 11.92
CA ASN A 99 6.65 -1.55 12.04
C ASN A 99 6.93 -1.18 13.48
N THR A 100 7.89 -0.28 13.67
CA THR A 100 8.23 0.29 14.98
C THR A 100 7.39 1.52 15.23
N PHE A 101 6.63 1.55 16.32
CA PHE A 101 5.86 2.72 16.73
C PHE A 101 6.59 3.50 17.81
N VAL A 102 6.81 4.78 17.59
CA VAL A 102 7.58 5.67 18.49
C VAL A 102 6.76 6.89 18.83
N GLY A 103 6.40 7.03 20.11
CA GLY A 103 5.84 8.27 20.65
C GLY A 103 6.92 9.31 20.81
N LYS A 104 6.59 10.55 20.55
CA LYS A 104 7.44 11.75 20.74
C LYS A 104 6.84 12.65 21.79
N GLN A 105 7.68 13.49 22.42
CA GLN A 105 7.23 14.44 23.45
C GLN A 105 6.46 13.72 24.59
N ASP A 106 7.06 12.66 25.11
CA ASP A 106 6.53 11.83 26.21
C ASP A 106 5.18 11.13 25.92
N LEU A 107 4.75 11.11 24.65
CA LEU A 107 3.54 10.39 24.23
C LEU A 107 3.73 8.89 24.37
N VAL A 108 2.87 8.25 25.17
CA VAL A 108 2.81 6.79 25.29
C VAL A 108 1.94 6.25 24.16
N VAL A 109 2.53 5.40 23.32
CA VAL A 109 1.81 4.79 22.16
C VAL A 109 0.82 3.75 22.66
N THR A 110 -0.46 3.96 22.38
CA THR A 110 -1.56 3.07 22.76
C THR A 110 -1.90 2.04 21.66
N ASP A 111 -2.68 1.02 22.01
CA ASP A 111 -3.22 0.08 21.01
C ASP A 111 -4.19 0.77 20.06
N GLU A 112 -4.96 1.77 20.49
CA GLU A 112 -5.80 2.59 19.63
C GLU A 112 -4.97 3.22 18.51
N MET A 113 -3.87 3.90 18.84
CA MET A 113 -2.97 4.51 17.85
C MET A 113 -2.43 3.48 16.87
N LYS A 114 -1.95 2.34 17.35
CA LYS A 114 -1.39 1.29 16.50
C LYS A 114 -2.42 0.72 15.54
N VAL A 115 -3.60 0.39 16.05
CA VAL A 115 -4.66 -0.24 15.26
C VAL A 115 -5.22 0.72 14.22
N THR A 116 -5.53 1.97 14.62
CA THR A 116 -6.13 2.96 13.71
C THR A 116 -5.17 3.33 12.58
N ILE A 117 -3.90 3.57 12.88
CA ILE A 117 -2.88 3.87 11.86
C ILE A 117 -2.66 2.65 10.94
N ALA A 118 -2.53 1.45 11.50
CA ALA A 118 -2.34 0.23 10.72
C ALA A 118 -3.55 -0.11 9.84
N ALA A 119 -4.76 0.15 10.33
CA ALA A 119 -5.99 -0.06 9.58
C ALA A 119 -6.12 0.92 8.41
N THR A 120 -5.77 2.20 8.58
CA THR A 120 -5.72 3.19 7.49
C THR A 120 -4.73 2.76 6.40
N ALA A 121 -3.50 2.37 6.77
CA ALA A 121 -2.50 1.86 5.82
C ALA A 121 -3.00 0.61 5.07
N THR A 122 -3.64 -0.31 5.81
CA THR A 122 -4.17 -1.57 5.25
C THR A 122 -5.34 -1.30 4.32
N MET A 123 -6.25 -0.41 4.66
CA MET A 123 -7.38 -0.02 3.81
C MET A 123 -6.89 0.46 2.44
N LEU A 124 -5.98 1.41 2.42
CA LEU A 124 -5.47 2.00 1.18
C LEU A 124 -4.68 1.02 0.31
N SER A 125 -4.01 0.04 0.93
CA SER A 125 -3.24 -0.99 0.23
C SER A 125 -3.99 -2.33 0.09
N PHE A 126 -5.28 -2.39 0.42
CA PHE A 126 -6.01 -3.67 0.50
C PHE A 126 -6.13 -4.38 -0.84
N GLY A 127 -6.21 -3.64 -1.94
CA GLY A 127 -6.20 -4.17 -3.30
C GLY A 127 -4.82 -4.62 -3.80
N PHE A 128 -3.75 -4.34 -3.07
CA PHE A 128 -2.39 -4.66 -3.48
C PHE A 128 -2.02 -6.11 -3.19
N LYS A 129 -1.30 -6.73 -4.13
CA LYS A 129 -0.68 -8.03 -3.91
C LYS A 129 0.48 -7.91 -2.91
N LYS A 130 1.37 -6.93 -3.09
CA LYS A 130 2.35 -6.51 -2.11
C LYS A 130 1.80 -5.28 -1.38
N TYR A 131 1.28 -5.47 -0.18
CA TYR A 131 0.58 -4.44 0.59
C TYR A 131 1.47 -3.71 1.61
N GLN A 132 2.60 -4.32 2.00
CA GLN A 132 3.57 -3.68 2.89
C GLN A 132 4.33 -2.59 2.13
N LEU A 133 4.51 -1.45 2.79
CA LEU A 133 5.22 -0.30 2.24
C LEU A 133 6.68 -0.35 2.71
N ASP A 134 7.60 -0.71 1.82
CA ASP A 134 9.03 -0.87 2.15
C ASP A 134 9.68 0.44 2.61
N ILE A 135 9.05 1.58 2.31
CA ILE A 135 9.53 2.91 2.72
C ILE A 135 9.03 3.33 4.10
N VAL A 136 8.20 2.50 4.76
CA VAL A 136 7.69 2.75 6.10
C VAL A 136 8.11 1.60 7.00
N GLU A 137 9.11 1.82 7.83
CA GLU A 137 9.56 0.91 8.88
C GLU A 137 9.25 1.46 10.28
N THR A 138 9.13 2.80 10.38
CA THR A 138 8.86 3.49 11.64
C THR A 138 7.67 4.42 11.50
N VAL A 139 6.76 4.33 12.46
CA VAL A 139 5.64 5.26 12.65
C VAL A 139 5.95 6.13 13.86
N MET A 140 6.20 7.42 13.62
CA MET A 140 6.45 8.40 14.67
C MET A 140 5.18 9.18 14.99
N ILE A 141 4.81 9.28 16.25
CA ILE A 141 3.54 9.90 16.68
C ILE A 141 3.85 11.02 17.65
N TYR A 142 3.49 12.24 17.28
CA TYR A 142 3.48 13.43 18.14
C TYR A 142 2.08 13.64 18.72
N PRO A 143 1.94 14.22 19.91
CA PRO A 143 0.61 14.52 20.45
C PRO A 143 -0.19 15.50 19.58
N ASN A 144 0.47 16.52 19.04
CA ASN A 144 -0.10 17.55 18.16
C ASN A 144 0.90 17.96 17.06
N ALA A 145 0.61 19.00 16.31
CA ALA A 145 1.49 19.51 15.25
C ALA A 145 2.90 19.79 15.79
N TYR A 146 3.92 19.36 15.05
CA TYR A 146 5.31 19.38 15.46
C TYR A 146 6.16 20.24 14.52
N TYR A 147 7.27 20.77 15.04
CA TYR A 147 8.22 21.53 14.24
C TYR A 147 9.20 20.57 13.55
N SER A 148 9.12 20.52 12.20
CA SER A 148 10.06 19.73 11.41
C SER A 148 11.40 20.44 11.28
N GLN A 149 12.48 19.82 11.78
CA GLN A 149 13.84 20.35 11.65
C GLN A 149 14.33 20.37 10.19
N ILE A 150 13.78 19.50 9.35
CA ILE A 150 14.13 19.37 7.93
C ILE A 150 13.50 20.50 7.14
N ASN A 151 12.20 20.70 7.29
CA ASN A 151 11.43 21.67 6.51
C ASN A 151 11.32 23.05 7.19
N LYS A 152 11.80 23.18 8.43
CA LYS A 152 11.76 24.40 9.27
C LYS A 152 10.36 25.04 9.34
N LYS A 153 9.34 24.19 9.44
CA LYS A 153 7.92 24.56 9.52
C LYS A 153 7.20 23.63 10.50
N PHE A 154 6.03 24.07 10.97
CA PHE A 154 5.11 23.19 11.67
C PHE A 154 4.41 22.27 10.67
N HIS A 155 4.38 20.98 10.97
CA HIS A 155 3.74 19.94 10.21
C HIS A 155 2.78 19.13 11.08
N LYS A 156 1.73 18.62 10.44
CA LYS A 156 0.77 17.67 11.03
C LYS A 156 1.13 16.23 10.70
N GLY A 157 1.67 16.03 9.49
CA GLY A 157 2.15 14.75 8.99
C GLY A 157 3.34 14.94 8.05
N GLU A 158 4.10 13.86 7.84
CA GLU A 158 5.23 13.85 6.90
C GLU A 158 5.64 12.41 6.58
N VAL A 159 5.90 12.12 5.30
CA VAL A 159 6.57 10.89 4.88
C VAL A 159 8.05 11.18 4.63
N ASN A 160 8.93 10.49 5.36
CA ASN A 160 10.38 10.59 5.18
C ASN A 160 10.96 9.29 4.64
N PRO A 161 11.13 9.15 3.31
CA PRO A 161 11.60 7.92 2.69
C PRO A 161 13.10 7.62 2.94
N ARG A 162 13.89 8.61 3.40
CA ARG A 162 15.30 8.39 3.75
C ARG A 162 15.43 7.72 5.12
N LEU A 163 14.57 8.10 6.07
CA LEU A 163 14.49 7.50 7.39
C LEU A 163 13.53 6.31 7.44
N LYS A 164 12.88 5.98 6.32
CA LYS A 164 11.79 5.00 6.24
C LYS A 164 10.74 5.22 7.32
N ALA A 165 10.36 6.47 7.51
CA ALA A 165 9.45 6.88 8.56
C ALA A 165 8.24 7.62 8.00
N ILE A 166 7.11 7.41 8.65
CA ILE A 166 5.92 8.23 8.53
C ILE A 166 5.66 8.88 9.88
N VAL A 167 5.31 10.15 9.89
CA VAL A 167 5.13 10.95 11.10
C VAL A 167 3.72 11.50 11.12
N PHE A 168 3.08 11.44 12.29
CA PHE A 168 1.73 11.98 12.49
C PHE A 168 1.63 12.81 13.77
N SER A 169 0.88 13.91 13.69
CA SER A 169 0.18 14.50 14.83
C SER A 169 -1.02 13.61 15.16
N TRP A 170 -1.08 13.08 16.39
CA TRP A 170 -2.20 12.21 16.79
C TRP A 170 -3.52 12.96 16.86
N GLU A 171 -3.51 14.18 17.34
CA GLU A 171 -4.70 15.05 17.37
C GLU A 171 -5.31 15.22 15.98
N ASP A 172 -4.48 15.58 14.99
CA ASP A 172 -4.93 15.80 13.62
C ASP A 172 -5.29 14.48 12.92
N PHE A 173 -4.56 13.38 13.19
CA PHE A 173 -4.89 12.05 12.67
C PHE A 173 -6.25 11.59 13.17
N LYS A 174 -6.50 11.73 14.48
CA LYS A 174 -7.77 11.33 15.10
C LYS A 174 -8.92 12.20 14.65
N HIS A 175 -8.69 13.51 14.46
CA HIS A 175 -9.69 14.43 13.91
C HIS A 175 -10.16 13.98 12.53
N GLY A 176 -9.23 13.76 11.58
CA GLY A 176 -9.58 13.29 10.24
C GLY A 176 -10.14 11.87 10.21
N HIS A 177 -9.78 11.01 11.17
CA HIS A 177 -10.36 9.68 11.27
C HIS A 177 -11.82 9.69 11.76
N ASN A 178 -12.17 10.63 12.63
CA ASN A 178 -13.51 10.74 13.23
C ASN A 178 -14.53 11.48 12.33
N ILE A 179 -14.07 12.23 11.35
CA ILE A 179 -14.90 12.98 10.40
C ILE A 179 -14.72 12.32 9.04
N GLU A 180 -15.69 11.51 8.63
CA GLU A 180 -15.57 10.64 7.44
C GLU A 180 -16.03 11.33 6.12
N ASP A 181 -16.37 12.62 6.12
CA ASP A 181 -17.00 13.30 4.98
C ASP A 181 -16.51 14.73 4.70
N ASP A 182 -15.45 15.18 5.36
CA ASP A 182 -14.88 16.51 5.14
C ASP A 182 -13.70 16.56 4.17
N ASN A 183 -13.25 15.41 3.71
CA ASN A 183 -12.11 15.23 2.80
C ASN A 183 -10.80 15.86 3.34
N LEU A 184 -10.59 15.79 4.66
CA LEU A 184 -9.44 16.31 5.40
C LEU A 184 -8.79 15.25 6.29
N ASN A 185 -8.49 14.11 5.74
CA ASN A 185 -7.94 12.97 6.48
C ASN A 185 -6.43 12.90 6.39
N LEU A 186 -5.74 13.33 7.46
CA LEU A 186 -4.28 13.30 7.54
C LEU A 186 -3.70 11.89 7.30
N GLY A 187 -4.33 10.85 7.86
CA GLY A 187 -3.88 9.48 7.70
C GLY A 187 -3.93 9.02 6.25
N ILE A 188 -5.05 9.27 5.56
CA ILE A 188 -5.22 8.93 4.14
C ILE A 188 -4.22 9.73 3.29
N HIS A 189 -4.05 11.02 3.57
CA HIS A 189 -3.16 11.92 2.85
C HIS A 189 -1.70 11.43 2.90
N GLU A 190 -1.16 11.23 4.08
CA GLU A 190 0.25 10.82 4.26
C GLU A 190 0.50 9.40 3.74
N PHE A 191 -0.43 8.46 3.97
CA PHE A 191 -0.30 7.14 3.35
C PHE A 191 -0.46 7.19 1.83
N GLY A 192 -1.18 8.15 1.27
CA GLY A 192 -1.21 8.43 -0.17
C GLY A 192 0.20 8.74 -0.70
N HIS A 193 0.91 9.66 -0.05
CA HIS A 193 2.30 9.95 -0.38
C HIS A 193 3.20 8.72 -0.21
N ALA A 194 3.02 7.96 0.88
CA ALA A 194 3.79 6.74 1.12
C ALA A 194 3.56 5.69 0.02
N ILE A 195 2.33 5.45 -0.39
CA ILE A 195 2.00 4.52 -1.48
C ILE A 195 2.65 4.96 -2.79
N HIS A 196 2.52 6.23 -3.16
CA HIS A 196 3.12 6.77 -4.39
C HIS A 196 4.65 6.61 -4.39
N LEU A 197 5.32 7.04 -3.31
CA LEU A 197 6.77 6.92 -3.16
C LEU A 197 7.24 5.46 -3.14
N ASN A 198 6.48 4.58 -2.49
CA ASN A 198 6.77 3.14 -2.48
C ASN A 198 6.66 2.53 -3.88
N ALA A 199 5.60 2.86 -4.61
CA ALA A 199 5.39 2.38 -5.97
C ALA A 199 6.45 2.89 -6.95
N SER A 200 6.93 4.13 -6.79
CA SER A 200 7.99 4.70 -7.63
C SER A 200 9.35 4.02 -7.44
N LYS A 201 9.60 3.42 -6.26
CA LYS A 201 10.87 2.74 -5.93
C LYS A 201 10.84 1.24 -6.18
N ASN A 202 9.68 0.64 -6.33
CA ASN A 202 9.50 -0.80 -6.44
C ASN A 202 9.04 -1.22 -7.84
N ASN A 203 9.38 -2.47 -8.20
CA ASN A 203 9.04 -3.08 -9.49
C ASN A 203 8.11 -4.30 -9.33
N ASP A 204 7.36 -4.39 -8.23
CA ASP A 204 6.37 -5.45 -8.05
C ASP A 204 5.07 -5.17 -8.84
N ILE A 205 4.18 -6.16 -8.88
CA ILE A 205 2.94 -6.08 -9.67
C ILE A 205 2.03 -4.94 -9.18
N SER A 206 1.97 -4.68 -7.88
CA SER A 206 1.14 -3.59 -7.33
C SER A 206 1.70 -2.24 -7.73
N SER A 207 3.01 -2.07 -7.62
CA SER A 207 3.72 -0.88 -8.08
C SER A 207 3.57 -0.64 -9.58
N LEU A 208 3.62 -1.71 -10.40
CA LEU A 208 3.37 -1.62 -11.84
C LEU A 208 1.96 -1.09 -12.15
N ILE A 209 0.93 -1.66 -11.52
CA ILE A 209 -0.48 -1.26 -11.73
C ILE A 209 -0.67 0.20 -11.28
N PHE A 210 -0.15 0.55 -10.10
CA PHE A 210 -0.22 1.90 -9.56
C PHE A 210 0.43 2.92 -10.50
N ASN A 211 1.69 2.70 -10.88
CA ASN A 211 2.44 3.61 -11.73
C ASN A 211 1.79 3.78 -13.12
N GLN A 212 1.26 2.71 -13.71
CA GLN A 212 0.50 2.81 -14.96
C GLN A 212 -0.78 3.64 -14.81
N GLY A 213 -1.50 3.47 -13.69
CA GLY A 213 -2.70 4.25 -13.38
C GLY A 213 -2.37 5.73 -13.12
N PHE A 214 -1.32 5.99 -12.36
CA PHE A 214 -0.85 7.36 -12.07
C PHE A 214 -0.41 8.09 -13.35
N ASN A 215 0.37 7.42 -14.21
CA ASN A 215 0.76 7.97 -15.50
C ASN A 215 -0.45 8.24 -16.41
N LYS A 216 -1.46 7.34 -16.40
CA LYS A 216 -2.70 7.56 -17.14
C LYS A 216 -3.44 8.78 -16.63
N LEU A 217 -3.57 8.94 -15.30
CA LEU A 217 -4.20 10.09 -14.67
C LEU A 217 -3.50 11.40 -15.04
N THR A 218 -2.18 11.46 -14.90
CA THR A 218 -1.39 12.66 -15.20
C THR A 218 -1.44 13.00 -16.69
N THR A 219 -1.31 12.01 -17.60
CA THR A 219 -1.45 12.21 -19.03
C THR A 219 -2.84 12.72 -19.41
N TYR A 220 -3.90 12.13 -18.82
CA TYR A 220 -5.27 12.56 -19.07
C TYR A 220 -5.48 14.04 -18.70
N LEU A 221 -4.97 14.45 -17.54
CA LEU A 221 -5.04 15.85 -17.11
C LEU A 221 -4.18 16.78 -17.98
N GLN A 222 -2.99 16.35 -18.37
CA GLN A 222 -2.12 17.15 -19.23
C GLN A 222 -2.71 17.36 -20.64
N SER A 223 -3.37 16.34 -21.18
CA SER A 223 -3.91 16.37 -22.55
C SER A 223 -5.28 17.03 -22.65
N ASN A 224 -5.96 17.32 -21.53
CA ASN A 224 -7.32 17.84 -21.52
C ASN A 224 -7.43 19.15 -20.72
N GLU A 225 -7.18 20.28 -21.42
CA GLU A 225 -7.27 21.62 -20.81
C GLU A 225 -8.66 21.90 -20.22
N SER A 226 -9.73 21.53 -20.95
CA SER A 226 -11.10 21.73 -20.50
C SER A 226 -11.41 20.99 -19.19
N VAL A 227 -10.84 19.78 -19.01
CA VAL A 227 -10.98 19.02 -17.76
C VAL A 227 -10.29 19.75 -16.62
N ARG A 228 -9.07 20.27 -16.82
CA ARG A 228 -8.35 21.02 -15.79
C ARG A 228 -9.10 22.29 -15.39
N GLN A 229 -9.61 23.03 -16.37
CA GLN A 229 -10.38 24.23 -16.11
C GLN A 229 -11.66 23.92 -15.33
N ASN A 230 -12.38 22.86 -15.70
CA ASN A 230 -13.58 22.42 -14.99
C ASN A 230 -13.26 21.98 -13.55
N LEU A 231 -12.15 21.26 -13.34
CA LEU A 231 -11.69 20.88 -12.00
C LEU A 231 -11.45 22.10 -11.10
N ILE A 232 -10.77 23.10 -11.61
CA ILE A 232 -10.48 24.34 -10.86
C ILE A 232 -11.76 25.14 -10.64
N ALA A 233 -12.60 25.29 -11.68
CA ALA A 233 -13.83 26.06 -11.62
C ALA A 233 -14.88 25.45 -10.70
N SER A 234 -14.93 24.12 -10.58
CA SER A 234 -15.87 23.41 -9.70
C SER A 234 -15.65 23.71 -8.21
N LYS A 235 -14.40 24.06 -7.82
CA LYS A 235 -13.97 24.20 -6.42
C LYS A 235 -14.25 22.95 -5.56
N TYR A 236 -14.44 21.81 -6.21
CA TYR A 236 -14.71 20.53 -5.55
C TYR A 236 -13.53 20.08 -4.70
N PHE A 237 -12.33 20.12 -5.27
CA PHE A 237 -11.12 19.84 -4.51
C PHE A 237 -10.57 21.11 -3.88
N ARG A 238 -10.05 20.99 -2.66
CA ARG A 238 -9.40 22.10 -1.96
C ARG A 238 -8.21 22.66 -2.77
N ALA A 239 -7.94 23.95 -2.63
CA ALA A 239 -6.89 24.65 -3.39
C ALA A 239 -5.49 24.00 -3.26
N TYR A 240 -5.22 23.38 -2.12
CA TYR A 240 -3.98 22.66 -1.84
C TYR A 240 -3.71 21.51 -2.83
N ALA A 241 -4.74 20.86 -3.35
CA ALA A 241 -4.64 19.82 -4.38
C ALA A 241 -3.85 20.28 -5.62
N TYR A 242 -3.94 21.56 -5.97
CA TYR A 242 -3.34 22.10 -7.19
C TYR A 242 -1.88 22.55 -7.01
N THR A 243 -1.27 22.32 -5.86
CA THR A 243 0.13 22.69 -5.59
C THR A 243 1.10 21.87 -6.46
N ASN A 244 0.88 20.57 -6.58
CA ASN A 244 1.64 19.67 -7.46
C ASN A 244 0.85 18.34 -7.63
N GLN A 245 1.34 17.49 -8.54
CA GLN A 245 0.67 16.22 -8.86
C GLN A 245 0.57 15.21 -7.69
N TYR A 246 1.46 15.31 -6.70
CA TYR A 246 1.50 14.42 -5.55
C TYR A 246 0.44 14.82 -4.52
N GLU A 247 0.31 16.12 -4.28
CA GLU A 247 -0.76 16.68 -3.44
C GLU A 247 -2.12 16.46 -4.10
N PHE A 248 -2.20 16.63 -5.42
CA PHE A 248 -3.41 16.32 -6.16
C PHE A 248 -3.84 14.86 -5.96
N PHE A 249 -2.93 13.91 -6.08
CA PHE A 249 -3.21 12.50 -5.84
C PHE A 249 -3.66 12.23 -4.40
N ALA A 250 -2.99 12.83 -3.40
CA ALA A 250 -3.36 12.64 -2.00
C ALA A 250 -4.78 13.16 -1.71
N VAL A 251 -5.14 14.33 -2.23
CA VAL A 251 -6.50 14.89 -2.11
C VAL A 251 -7.53 14.05 -2.87
N LEU A 252 -7.21 13.57 -4.07
CA LEU A 252 -8.08 12.62 -4.77
C LEU A 252 -8.34 11.36 -3.94
N LEU A 253 -7.31 10.87 -3.25
CA LEU A 253 -7.41 9.67 -2.42
C LEU A 253 -8.30 9.89 -1.20
N GLU A 254 -8.23 11.07 -0.56
CA GLU A 254 -9.15 11.46 0.52
C GLU A 254 -10.60 11.41 0.01
N ASN A 255 -10.90 12.12 -1.08
CA ASN A 255 -12.25 12.12 -1.68
C ASN A 255 -12.69 10.72 -2.16
N PHE A 256 -11.77 9.90 -2.66
CA PHE A 256 -12.08 8.54 -3.10
C PHE A 256 -12.52 7.66 -1.94
N ILE A 257 -11.96 7.84 -0.75
CA ILE A 257 -12.27 7.03 0.43
C ILE A 257 -13.48 7.61 1.19
N GLU A 258 -13.54 8.91 1.42
CA GLU A 258 -14.55 9.53 2.30
C GLU A 258 -15.86 9.84 1.59
N THR A 259 -15.81 10.35 0.36
CA THR A 259 -16.99 10.73 -0.41
C THR A 259 -17.06 10.05 -1.78
N PRO A 260 -16.96 8.69 -1.86
CA PRO A 260 -16.81 7.96 -3.13
C PRO A 260 -17.96 8.20 -4.10
N SER A 261 -19.20 8.25 -3.63
CA SER A 261 -20.38 8.43 -4.48
C SER A 261 -20.42 9.83 -5.11
N GLU A 262 -20.11 10.85 -4.33
CA GLU A 262 -20.02 12.22 -4.83
C GLU A 262 -18.86 12.37 -5.82
N PHE A 263 -17.68 11.89 -5.46
CA PHE A 263 -16.51 11.92 -6.34
C PHE A 263 -16.78 11.19 -7.68
N GLN A 264 -17.42 10.01 -7.63
CA GLN A 264 -17.77 9.26 -8.84
C GLN A 264 -18.78 10.03 -9.71
N SER A 265 -19.76 10.71 -9.08
CA SER A 265 -20.76 11.51 -9.79
C SER A 265 -20.14 12.73 -10.46
N GLN A 266 -19.26 13.46 -9.77
CA GLN A 266 -18.66 14.70 -10.25
C GLN A 266 -17.53 14.45 -11.27
N PHE A 267 -16.68 13.44 -11.02
CA PHE A 267 -15.48 13.17 -11.81
C PHE A 267 -15.30 11.67 -12.09
N PRO A 268 -16.17 11.03 -12.88
CA PRO A 268 -16.20 9.58 -13.07
C PRO A 268 -14.90 9.00 -13.63
N GLU A 269 -14.21 9.72 -14.54
CA GLU A 269 -12.94 9.23 -15.10
C GLU A 269 -11.79 9.29 -14.08
N LEU A 270 -11.75 10.31 -13.21
CA LEU A 270 -10.77 10.37 -12.13
C LEU A 270 -11.02 9.27 -11.10
N TYR A 271 -12.29 9.08 -10.70
CA TYR A 271 -12.70 7.98 -9.82
C TYR A 271 -12.28 6.62 -10.37
N LYS A 272 -12.52 6.37 -11.65
CA LYS A 272 -12.13 5.14 -12.33
C LYS A 272 -10.62 4.93 -12.35
N CYS A 273 -9.83 6.00 -12.54
CA CYS A 273 -8.39 5.94 -12.44
C CYS A 273 -7.94 5.56 -11.03
N MET A 274 -8.51 6.18 -9.99
CA MET A 274 -8.20 5.85 -8.59
C MET A 274 -8.53 4.40 -8.26
N LYS A 275 -9.74 3.94 -8.62
CA LYS A 275 -10.19 2.56 -8.43
C LYS A 275 -9.25 1.55 -9.10
N GLN A 276 -8.76 1.86 -10.30
CA GLN A 276 -7.80 1.02 -11.03
C GLN A 276 -6.41 1.03 -10.36
N MET A 277 -5.88 2.22 -10.01
CA MET A 277 -4.57 2.35 -9.36
C MET A 277 -4.46 1.52 -8.08
N LEU A 278 -5.49 1.59 -7.25
CA LEU A 278 -5.54 0.91 -5.97
C LEU A 278 -6.04 -0.54 -6.08
N ASN A 279 -6.49 -0.97 -7.28
CA ASN A 279 -7.20 -2.24 -7.47
C ASN A 279 -8.33 -2.42 -6.43
N PHE A 280 -9.07 -1.33 -6.21
CA PHE A 280 -10.03 -1.23 -5.11
C PHE A 280 -11.42 -1.73 -5.53
N LYS A 281 -11.89 -2.82 -4.92
CA LYS A 281 -13.18 -3.50 -5.25
C LYS A 281 -13.84 -4.06 -4.00
N PHE A 282 -13.79 -3.34 -2.92
CA PHE A 282 -14.21 -3.78 -1.59
C PHE A 282 -15.23 -2.80 -1.02
N ALA A 283 -16.03 -3.23 -0.05
CA ALA A 283 -16.92 -2.38 0.72
C ALA A 283 -17.80 -1.44 -0.16
N SER A 284 -18.33 -1.97 -1.27
CA SER A 284 -19.22 -1.24 -2.22
C SER A 284 -18.56 -0.11 -3.04
N TYR A 285 -17.23 0.02 -3.03
CA TYR A 285 -16.48 0.95 -3.90
C TYR A 285 -16.43 0.52 -5.36
#